data_c4488f599d73e516128305225787310f
#
_entry.id   c4488f599d73e516128305225787310f
#
_cell.length_a   1.000
_cell.length_b   1.000
_cell.length_c   1.000
_cell.angle_alpha   90.00
_cell.angle_beta   90.00
_cell.angle_gamma   90.00
#
_symmetry.space_group_name_H-M   'P 1'
#
loop_
_entity.id
_entity.type
_entity.pdbx_description
1 polymer ?
#
loop_
_entity_poly.entity_id
_entity_poly.type
_entity_poly.pdbx_seq_one_letter_code
_entity_poly.pdbx_strand_id
1 'polypeptide(L)'
;MDLGSGLYLPIHSTHLLEHGHAAIKRVIVVVHGSGRNGNDYFERTIAPAAAMDLLEETLIIAPTFQTSEDGPSKDEPFWTSGGWKRGHLSSSSGPSPRVSSYTAIDRILELVLDSERFPILEQVTITGHSAGGQVTHRFAGTSRIENETAIPFRYVVANPSTYLYVGSERDSQAGFAIPNSAACADYDDWHYGLQDLNNYATAVSRDSIKVQLVRRDVRILIGSADSLNASLDVTCGANMQGRHRFERGQTLIRFMDAFDPGHGHQEVIVPGIGHSSTQMYMSEEGRSALFGS
;
A
#
# COMPACT_ATOMS: atom_id res chain seq x y z
N MET A 1 13.39 -5.59 12.95
CA MET A 1 13.40 -4.12 13.12
C MET A 1 12.68 -3.78 14.42
N ASP A 2 13.26 -2.93 15.25
CA ASP A 2 12.66 -2.47 16.51
C ASP A 2 11.51 -1.49 16.25
N LEU A 3 10.34 -1.81 16.81
CA LEU A 3 9.14 -0.95 16.77
C LEU A 3 9.01 -0.05 18.01
N GLY A 4 9.93 -0.17 18.95
CA GLY A 4 9.85 0.42 20.28
C GLY A 4 9.09 -0.47 21.27
N SER A 5 9.21 -0.15 22.57
CA SER A 5 8.54 -0.87 23.66
C SER A 5 8.83 -2.38 23.70
N GLY A 6 9.97 -2.83 23.17
CA GLY A 6 10.35 -4.25 23.12
C GLY A 6 9.61 -5.08 22.09
N LEU A 7 9.01 -4.44 21.09
CA LEU A 7 8.34 -5.09 19.97
C LEU A 7 9.26 -5.10 18.73
N TYR A 8 9.20 -6.18 17.96
CA TYR A 8 10.00 -6.35 16.75
C TYR A 8 9.14 -6.76 15.55
N LEU A 9 9.41 -6.14 14.40
CA LEU A 9 8.80 -6.52 13.13
C LEU A 9 9.80 -7.30 12.29
N PRO A 10 9.48 -8.51 11.81
CA PRO A 10 10.30 -9.20 10.81
C PRO A 10 10.35 -8.38 9.51
N ILE A 11 11.56 -8.14 9.02
CA ILE A 11 11.81 -7.46 7.74
C ILE A 11 12.91 -8.17 6.96
N HIS A 12 12.86 -8.05 5.63
CA HIS A 12 13.99 -8.25 4.74
C HIS A 12 14.46 -6.89 4.26
N SER A 13 15.78 -6.69 4.17
CA SER A 13 16.34 -5.40 3.78
C SER A 13 17.68 -5.59 3.10
N THR A 14 17.98 -4.78 2.07
CA THR A 14 19.29 -4.82 1.39
C THR A 14 20.42 -4.30 2.27
N HIS A 15 20.13 -3.47 3.27
CA HIS A 15 21.08 -2.90 4.23
C HIS A 15 20.47 -2.85 5.62
N LEU A 16 21.32 -2.83 6.66
CA LEU A 16 20.88 -2.63 8.03
C LEU A 16 20.40 -1.18 8.24
N LEU A 17 19.14 -1.01 8.61
CA LEU A 17 18.51 0.31 8.73
C LEU A 17 19.17 1.16 9.82
N GLU A 18 19.60 0.52 10.91
CA GLU A 18 20.20 1.18 12.07
C GLU A 18 21.57 1.81 11.76
N HIS A 19 22.28 1.29 10.77
CA HIS A 19 23.62 1.76 10.41
C HIS A 19 23.60 2.88 9.36
N GLY A 20 22.49 3.02 8.63
CA GLY A 20 22.42 3.93 7.50
C GLY A 20 23.33 3.52 6.32
N HIS A 21 23.29 4.27 5.25
CA HIS A 21 24.16 4.06 4.10
C HIS A 21 24.26 5.33 3.23
N ALA A 22 25.45 5.87 3.08
CA ALA A 22 25.68 7.18 2.44
C ALA A 22 25.46 7.20 0.91
N ALA A 23 25.35 6.04 0.24
CA ALA A 23 25.13 5.97 -1.20
C ALA A 23 23.64 5.79 -1.58
N ILE A 24 22.75 5.61 -0.61
CA ILE A 24 21.33 5.37 -0.88
C ILE A 24 20.65 6.68 -1.29
N LYS A 25 20.09 6.68 -2.50
CA LYS A 25 19.26 7.75 -3.04
C LYS A 25 17.77 7.40 -3.06
N ARG A 26 17.46 6.12 -3.09
CA ARG A 26 16.07 5.63 -3.17
C ARG A 26 15.77 4.63 -2.08
N VAL A 27 14.57 4.72 -1.53
CA VAL A 27 14.02 3.71 -0.62
C VAL A 27 12.76 3.13 -1.25
N ILE A 28 12.66 1.80 -1.25
CA ILE A 28 11.41 1.10 -1.62
C ILE A 28 10.95 0.26 -0.44
N VAL A 29 9.78 0.57 0.10
CA VAL A 29 9.07 -0.27 1.06
C VAL A 29 8.05 -1.11 0.30
N VAL A 30 8.27 -2.42 0.22
CA VAL A 30 7.39 -3.33 -0.53
C VAL A 30 6.56 -4.21 0.41
N VAL A 31 5.25 -4.07 0.35
CA VAL A 31 4.31 -4.84 1.17
C VAL A 31 3.84 -6.10 0.42
N HIS A 32 3.93 -7.24 1.08
CA HIS A 32 3.56 -8.55 0.54
C HIS A 32 2.07 -8.70 0.23
N GLY A 33 1.73 -9.72 -0.55
CA GLY A 33 0.36 -10.17 -0.81
C GLY A 33 -0.26 -10.93 0.38
N SER A 34 -1.43 -11.52 0.17
CA SER A 34 -2.16 -12.26 1.23
C SER A 34 -1.41 -13.49 1.75
N GLY A 35 -0.40 -13.99 1.04
CA GLY A 35 0.46 -15.10 1.48
C GLY A 35 1.44 -14.73 2.59
N ARG A 36 1.60 -13.46 2.93
CA ARG A 36 2.48 -12.96 3.99
C ARG A 36 3.96 -13.35 3.80
N ASN A 37 4.37 -13.52 2.56
CA ASN A 37 5.69 -13.96 2.12
C ASN A 37 6.59 -12.74 1.81
N GLY A 38 7.00 -12.01 2.82
CA GLY A 38 7.83 -10.80 2.69
C GLY A 38 9.13 -11.04 1.91
N ASN A 39 9.80 -12.20 2.14
CA ASN A 39 11.02 -12.60 1.41
C ASN A 39 10.79 -12.66 -0.12
N ASP A 40 9.68 -13.25 -0.58
CA ASP A 40 9.41 -13.32 -2.03
C ASP A 40 9.22 -11.93 -2.64
N TYR A 41 8.54 -11.02 -1.91
CA TYR A 41 8.34 -9.65 -2.39
C TYR A 41 9.63 -8.83 -2.36
N PHE A 42 10.50 -9.10 -1.39
CA PHE A 42 11.86 -8.56 -1.36
C PHE A 42 12.63 -8.95 -2.64
N GLU A 43 12.71 -10.23 -2.96
CA GLU A 43 13.40 -10.73 -4.17
C GLU A 43 12.78 -10.19 -5.46
N ARG A 44 11.43 -10.14 -5.52
CA ARG A 44 10.68 -9.60 -6.68
C ARG A 44 10.89 -8.10 -6.87
N THR A 45 11.41 -7.38 -5.89
CA THR A 45 11.76 -5.96 -6.00
C THR A 45 13.24 -5.76 -6.28
N ILE A 46 14.12 -6.64 -5.80
CA ILE A 46 15.55 -6.65 -6.15
C ILE A 46 15.73 -6.85 -7.66
N ALA A 47 15.04 -7.80 -8.26
CA ALA A 47 15.22 -8.13 -9.68
C ALA A 47 15.01 -6.94 -10.63
N PRO A 48 13.92 -6.14 -10.55
CA PRO A 48 13.76 -4.95 -11.38
C PRO A 48 14.77 -3.83 -11.06
N ALA A 49 15.18 -3.66 -9.79
CA ALA A 49 16.23 -2.69 -9.41
C ALA A 49 17.57 -3.04 -10.06
N ALA A 50 17.96 -4.33 -10.00
CA ALA A 50 19.17 -4.82 -10.65
C ALA A 50 19.11 -4.71 -12.19
N ALA A 51 17.94 -4.98 -12.79
CA ALA A 51 17.75 -4.86 -14.23
C ALA A 51 17.84 -3.40 -14.76
N MET A 52 17.76 -2.43 -13.86
CA MET A 52 17.91 -1.00 -14.15
C MET A 52 19.24 -0.41 -13.66
N ASP A 53 20.16 -1.24 -13.18
CA ASP A 53 21.44 -0.83 -12.58
C ASP A 53 21.29 0.16 -11.40
N LEU A 54 20.18 0.05 -10.63
CA LEU A 54 19.85 0.94 -9.52
C LEU A 54 20.01 0.29 -8.14
N LEU A 55 20.39 -0.99 -8.07
CA LEU A 55 20.38 -1.75 -6.81
C LEU A 55 21.33 -1.16 -5.76
N GLU A 56 22.52 -0.71 -6.15
CA GLU A 56 23.54 -0.16 -5.25
C GLU A 56 23.13 1.17 -4.58
N GLU A 57 22.22 1.90 -5.21
CA GLU A 57 21.71 3.17 -4.68
C GLU A 57 20.27 3.07 -4.15
N THR A 58 19.72 1.84 -4.08
CA THR A 58 18.34 1.59 -3.63
C THR A 58 18.30 0.73 -2.38
N LEU A 59 17.75 1.25 -1.30
CA LEU A 59 17.40 0.48 -0.13
C LEU A 59 16.01 -0.13 -0.32
N ILE A 60 15.94 -1.46 -0.40
CA ILE A 60 14.68 -2.22 -0.50
C ILE A 60 14.36 -2.82 0.86
N ILE A 61 13.14 -2.61 1.35
CA ILE A 61 12.66 -3.07 2.65
C ILE A 61 11.32 -3.79 2.45
N ALA A 62 11.23 -5.04 2.90
CA ALA A 62 10.01 -5.83 2.85
C ALA A 62 9.59 -6.26 4.27
N PRO A 63 8.68 -5.54 4.92
CA PRO A 63 8.12 -5.95 6.21
C PRO A 63 7.23 -7.18 6.04
N THR A 64 7.17 -8.04 7.06
CA THR A 64 6.26 -9.18 7.13
C THR A 64 5.21 -8.97 8.21
N PHE A 65 3.96 -8.74 7.79
CA PHE A 65 2.81 -8.63 8.68
C PHE A 65 2.23 -10.01 8.96
N GLN A 66 2.64 -10.61 10.09
CA GLN A 66 2.26 -11.95 10.49
C GLN A 66 0.81 -12.04 11.00
N THR A 67 0.26 -13.24 10.94
CA THR A 67 -0.93 -13.67 11.70
C THR A 67 -0.50 -14.69 12.76
N SER A 68 -1.40 -15.13 13.62
CA SER A 68 -1.11 -16.19 14.61
C SER A 68 -0.70 -17.53 13.97
N GLU A 69 -1.07 -17.76 12.71
CA GLU A 69 -0.74 -18.98 11.96
C GLU A 69 0.72 -19.03 11.49
N ASP A 70 1.38 -17.89 11.43
CA ASP A 70 2.76 -17.77 10.95
C ASP A 70 3.79 -18.04 12.07
N GLY A 71 3.33 -18.31 13.30
CA GLY A 71 4.18 -18.65 14.44
C GLY A 71 5.03 -17.49 14.96
N PRO A 72 4.45 -16.29 15.18
CA PRO A 72 5.21 -15.13 15.65
C PRO A 72 5.90 -15.39 16.98
N SER A 73 7.08 -14.83 17.17
CA SER A 73 7.80 -14.83 18.44
C SER A 73 7.05 -14.01 19.50
N LYS A 74 7.40 -14.18 20.78
CA LYS A 74 6.68 -13.56 21.91
C LYS A 74 6.68 -12.03 21.90
N ASP A 75 7.61 -11.41 21.20
CA ASP A 75 7.84 -9.97 21.05
C ASP A 75 7.48 -9.45 19.63
N GLU A 76 6.95 -10.32 18.77
CA GLU A 76 6.51 -9.97 17.45
C GLU A 76 4.99 -9.74 17.43
N PRO A 77 4.51 -8.52 17.13
CA PRO A 77 3.08 -8.27 16.96
C PRO A 77 2.55 -9.00 15.74
N PHE A 78 1.33 -9.51 15.86
CA PHE A 78 0.63 -10.16 14.76
C PHE A 78 -0.81 -9.66 14.65
N TRP A 79 -1.39 -9.78 13.47
CA TRP A 79 -2.70 -9.25 13.14
C TRP A 79 -3.65 -10.35 12.68
N THR A 80 -4.95 -10.02 12.56
CA THR A 80 -5.86 -10.87 11.80
C THR A 80 -5.53 -10.77 10.29
N SER A 81 -5.92 -11.75 9.50
CA SER A 81 -5.68 -11.80 8.04
C SER A 81 -6.27 -10.59 7.28
N GLY A 82 -7.31 -9.97 7.81
CA GLY A 82 -7.88 -8.72 7.29
C GLY A 82 -7.30 -7.47 7.94
N GLY A 83 -6.89 -7.54 9.21
CA GLY A 83 -6.52 -6.40 10.03
C GLY A 83 -5.24 -5.69 9.54
N TRP A 84 -4.20 -6.45 9.21
CA TRP A 84 -2.96 -5.84 8.72
C TRP A 84 -3.14 -5.08 7.40
N LYS A 85 -4.07 -5.53 6.53
CA LYS A 85 -4.38 -4.85 5.26
C LYS A 85 -5.08 -3.50 5.44
N ARG A 86 -5.62 -3.27 6.62
CA ARG A 86 -6.53 -2.17 6.93
C ARG A 86 -5.96 -1.20 7.96
N GLY A 87 -4.72 -1.40 8.42
CA GLY A 87 -4.12 -0.56 9.45
C GLY A 87 -4.70 -0.76 10.85
N HIS A 88 -5.30 -1.92 11.13
CA HIS A 88 -5.82 -2.21 12.46
C HIS A 88 -4.69 -2.43 13.47
N LEU A 89 -5.01 -2.31 14.75
CA LEU A 89 -4.12 -2.71 15.84
C LEU A 89 -3.83 -4.21 15.79
N SER A 90 -2.63 -4.60 16.18
CA SER A 90 -2.23 -5.99 16.35
C SER A 90 -3.17 -6.72 17.29
N SER A 91 -3.19 -8.05 17.24
CA SER A 91 -4.07 -8.89 18.06
C SER A 91 -3.88 -8.62 19.55
N SER A 92 -4.98 -8.64 20.31
CA SER A 92 -4.95 -8.54 21.76
C SER A 92 -4.39 -9.79 22.45
N SER A 93 -4.25 -10.90 21.73
CA SER A 93 -3.59 -12.12 22.21
C SER A 93 -2.07 -12.13 21.95
N GLY A 94 -1.55 -11.10 21.28
CA GLY A 94 -0.13 -10.89 21.04
C GLY A 94 0.54 -10.02 22.10
N PRO A 95 1.79 -9.61 21.84
CA PRO A 95 2.53 -8.74 22.75
C PRO A 95 1.89 -7.34 22.90
N SER A 96 2.21 -6.69 24.02
CA SER A 96 1.74 -5.34 24.37
C SER A 96 2.92 -4.36 24.41
N PRO A 97 2.73 -3.10 24.01
CA PRO A 97 1.45 -2.51 23.56
C PRO A 97 1.03 -2.98 22.17
N ARG A 98 -0.26 -2.89 21.88
CA ARG A 98 -0.77 -3.18 20.51
C ARG A 98 -0.34 -2.07 19.55
N VAL A 99 0.07 -2.44 18.34
CA VAL A 99 0.54 -1.52 17.31
C VAL A 99 -0.27 -1.68 16.01
N SER A 100 -0.60 -0.56 15.35
CA SER A 100 -1.18 -0.61 14.01
C SER A 100 -0.15 -1.11 12.99
N SER A 101 -0.58 -1.90 12.01
CA SER A 101 0.30 -2.29 10.90
C SER A 101 0.80 -1.07 10.11
N TYR A 102 0.04 0.02 10.07
CA TYR A 102 0.47 1.27 9.43
C TYR A 102 1.47 2.05 10.29
N THR A 103 1.32 2.03 11.62
CA THR A 103 2.36 2.55 12.52
C THR A 103 3.68 1.81 12.37
N ALA A 104 3.63 0.51 12.07
CA ALA A 104 4.86 -0.24 11.79
C ALA A 104 5.54 0.22 10.47
N ILE A 105 4.77 0.64 9.45
CA ILE A 105 5.32 1.28 8.25
C ILE A 105 5.88 2.67 8.59
N ASP A 106 5.17 3.48 9.40
CA ASP A 106 5.67 4.79 9.83
C ASP A 106 7.04 4.64 10.52
N ARG A 107 7.25 3.62 11.35
CA ARG A 107 8.55 3.36 11.99
C ARG A 107 9.67 3.04 11.01
N ILE A 108 9.38 2.34 9.92
CA ILE A 108 10.36 2.15 8.83
C ILE A 108 10.70 3.51 8.21
N LEU A 109 9.69 4.32 7.93
CA LEU A 109 9.86 5.61 7.28
C LEU A 109 10.63 6.61 8.16
N GLU A 110 10.36 6.65 9.46
CA GLU A 110 11.11 7.46 10.42
C GLU A 110 12.61 7.14 10.40
N LEU A 111 12.98 5.84 10.30
CA LEU A 111 14.37 5.42 10.21
C LEU A 111 15.05 5.83 8.90
N VAL A 112 14.34 5.69 7.76
CA VAL A 112 14.94 5.97 6.45
C VAL A 112 14.93 7.46 6.09
N LEU A 113 14.11 8.26 6.74
CA LEU A 113 14.09 9.73 6.59
C LEU A 113 15.13 10.44 7.48
N ASP A 114 15.86 9.70 8.29
CA ASP A 114 16.95 10.25 9.09
C ASP A 114 18.14 10.63 8.18
N SER A 115 18.34 11.93 8.00
CA SER A 115 19.39 12.49 7.13
C SER A 115 20.81 12.22 7.60
N GLU A 116 21.02 11.86 8.87
CA GLU A 116 22.32 11.41 9.37
C GLU A 116 22.66 10.01 8.85
N ARG A 117 21.63 9.18 8.65
CA ARG A 117 21.75 7.80 8.14
C ARG A 117 21.71 7.73 6.63
N PHE A 118 20.86 8.54 5.98
CA PHE A 118 20.63 8.53 4.53
C PHE A 118 20.75 9.95 3.96
N PRO A 119 21.97 10.53 3.94
CA PRO A 119 22.19 11.96 3.68
C PRO A 119 21.85 12.43 2.27
N ILE A 120 21.77 11.50 1.30
CA ILE A 120 21.49 11.84 -0.11
C ILE A 120 20.19 11.17 -0.60
N LEU A 121 19.27 10.86 0.33
CA LEU A 121 17.98 10.28 -0.04
C LEU A 121 17.16 11.28 -0.87
N GLU A 122 16.77 10.87 -2.07
CA GLU A 122 16.05 11.68 -3.05
C GLU A 122 14.58 11.29 -3.19
N GLN A 123 14.23 10.01 -2.91
CA GLN A 123 12.87 9.50 -3.11
C GLN A 123 12.54 8.32 -2.20
N VAL A 124 11.30 8.27 -1.73
CA VAL A 124 10.70 7.12 -1.07
C VAL A 124 9.55 6.58 -1.92
N THR A 125 9.60 5.29 -2.26
CA THR A 125 8.51 4.58 -2.94
C THR A 125 7.91 3.57 -1.98
N ILE A 126 6.59 3.61 -1.79
CA ILE A 126 5.84 2.57 -1.08
C ILE A 126 5.07 1.78 -2.11
N THR A 127 5.21 0.47 -2.11
CA THR A 127 4.56 -0.39 -3.08
C THR A 127 4.01 -1.67 -2.45
N GLY A 128 3.13 -2.32 -3.14
CA GLY A 128 2.64 -3.65 -2.83
C GLY A 128 1.73 -4.17 -3.94
N HIS A 129 1.64 -5.48 -4.04
CA HIS A 129 0.77 -6.15 -5.01
C HIS A 129 -0.36 -6.88 -4.28
N SER A 130 -1.54 -6.94 -4.87
CA SER A 130 -2.70 -7.64 -4.29
C SER A 130 -3.10 -7.04 -2.93
N ALA A 131 -2.98 -7.80 -1.85
CA ALA A 131 -3.23 -7.31 -0.49
C ALA A 131 -2.27 -6.18 -0.11
N GLY A 132 -0.99 -6.25 -0.52
CA GLY A 132 -0.02 -5.16 -0.34
C GLY A 132 -0.43 -3.89 -1.09
N GLY A 133 -0.98 -4.01 -2.30
CA GLY A 133 -1.53 -2.88 -3.04
C GLY A 133 -2.70 -2.20 -2.30
N GLN A 134 -3.54 -2.98 -1.61
CA GLN A 134 -4.58 -2.43 -0.74
C GLN A 134 -3.99 -1.62 0.43
N VAL A 135 -2.91 -2.13 1.06
CA VAL A 135 -2.17 -1.38 2.10
C VAL A 135 -1.63 -0.08 1.53
N THR A 136 -0.90 -0.15 0.42
CA THR A 136 -0.26 1.00 -0.23
C THR A 136 -1.27 2.11 -0.52
N HIS A 137 -2.42 1.78 -1.12
CA HIS A 137 -3.44 2.78 -1.46
C HIS A 137 -4.07 3.44 -0.22
N ARG A 138 -4.42 2.66 0.80
CA ARG A 138 -4.99 3.18 2.04
C ARG A 138 -3.97 3.99 2.84
N PHE A 139 -2.73 3.53 2.88
CA PHE A 139 -1.62 4.23 3.53
C PHE A 139 -1.33 5.56 2.85
N ALA A 140 -1.42 5.61 1.51
CA ALA A 140 -1.33 6.87 0.74
C ALA A 140 -2.37 7.92 1.18
N GLY A 141 -3.54 7.53 1.66
CA GLY A 141 -4.53 8.47 2.20
C GLY A 141 -4.29 8.85 3.66
N THR A 142 -3.73 7.94 4.46
CA THR A 142 -3.79 8.05 5.92
C THR A 142 -2.44 8.29 6.62
N SER A 143 -1.30 8.08 5.96
CA SER A 143 0.02 8.39 6.54
C SER A 143 0.21 9.90 6.70
N ARG A 144 0.85 10.30 7.80
CA ARG A 144 1.24 11.69 8.07
C ARG A 144 2.69 11.97 7.75
N ILE A 145 3.52 10.94 7.65
CA ILE A 145 4.97 11.05 7.53
C ILE A 145 5.40 11.88 6.30
N GLU A 146 4.74 11.69 5.16
CA GLU A 146 5.05 12.49 3.96
C GLU A 146 4.86 14.00 4.16
N ASN A 147 3.95 14.41 5.04
CA ASN A 147 3.71 15.82 5.31
C ASN A 147 4.82 16.47 6.18
N GLU A 148 5.69 15.64 6.77
CA GLU A 148 6.74 16.06 7.71
C GLU A 148 8.13 16.14 7.04
N THR A 149 8.22 15.85 5.74
CA THR A 149 9.49 15.85 4.99
C THR A 149 9.37 16.54 3.65
N ALA A 150 10.50 17.01 3.12
CA ALA A 150 10.62 17.52 1.74
C ALA A 150 10.99 16.41 0.74
N ILE A 151 11.32 15.19 1.21
CA ILE A 151 11.62 14.06 0.34
C ILE A 151 10.32 13.63 -0.37
N PRO A 152 10.31 13.56 -1.71
CA PRO A 152 9.13 13.15 -2.46
C PRO A 152 8.78 11.66 -2.21
N PHE A 153 7.48 11.41 -2.09
CA PHE A 153 6.91 10.07 -1.96
C PHE A 153 6.20 9.66 -3.24
N ARG A 154 6.21 8.35 -3.49
CA ARG A 154 5.43 7.70 -4.54
C ARG A 154 4.76 6.45 -4.01
N TYR A 155 3.53 6.21 -4.42
CA TYR A 155 2.75 5.04 -4.03
C TYR A 155 2.41 4.21 -5.26
N VAL A 156 3.04 3.03 -5.41
CA VAL A 156 2.77 2.14 -6.55
C VAL A 156 1.84 1.02 -6.11
N VAL A 157 0.59 1.14 -6.52
CA VAL A 157 -0.52 0.29 -6.10
C VAL A 157 -0.77 -0.78 -7.16
N ALA A 158 -0.20 -1.98 -6.97
CA ALA A 158 -0.26 -3.03 -7.99
C ALA A 158 -1.41 -4.01 -7.75
N ASN A 159 -2.32 -4.14 -8.69
CA ASN A 159 -3.43 -5.12 -8.73
C ASN A 159 -4.14 -5.33 -7.39
N PRO A 160 -4.57 -4.31 -6.64
CA PRO A 160 -5.26 -4.51 -5.38
C PRO A 160 -6.65 -5.12 -5.59
N SER A 161 -7.15 -5.82 -4.59
CA SER A 161 -8.51 -6.36 -4.63
C SER A 161 -9.56 -5.25 -4.45
N THR A 162 -9.25 -4.19 -3.70
CA THR A 162 -10.14 -3.06 -3.45
C THR A 162 -9.35 -1.78 -3.20
N TYR A 163 -10.01 -0.66 -3.40
CA TYR A 163 -9.47 0.68 -3.21
C TYR A 163 -10.21 1.43 -2.09
N LEU A 164 -9.60 2.48 -1.55
CA LEU A 164 -10.22 3.47 -0.69
C LEU A 164 -10.84 4.57 -1.57
N TYR A 165 -12.13 4.78 -1.47
CA TYR A 165 -12.82 5.89 -2.11
C TYR A 165 -12.91 7.10 -1.16
N VAL A 166 -12.75 8.28 -1.70
CA VAL A 166 -12.80 9.55 -0.93
C VAL A 166 -14.14 10.26 -1.03
N GLY A 167 -15.10 9.68 -1.73
CA GLY A 167 -16.50 10.08 -1.81
C GLY A 167 -17.40 8.85 -1.74
N SER A 168 -18.68 9.09 -1.48
CA SER A 168 -19.68 8.02 -1.30
C SER A 168 -20.29 7.53 -2.61
N GLU A 169 -19.95 8.14 -3.74
CA GLU A 169 -20.44 7.74 -5.05
C GLU A 169 -19.74 6.46 -5.51
N ARG A 170 -20.49 5.60 -6.19
CA ARG A 170 -19.98 4.37 -6.83
C ARG A 170 -20.50 4.32 -8.27
N ASP A 171 -19.79 3.59 -9.12
CA ASP A 171 -20.16 3.43 -10.52
C ASP A 171 -21.50 2.68 -10.67
N SER A 172 -22.33 3.16 -11.56
CA SER A 172 -23.60 2.58 -11.91
C SER A 172 -23.81 2.64 -13.43
N GLN A 173 -24.87 2.02 -13.93
CA GLN A 173 -25.19 2.06 -15.36
C GLN A 173 -25.45 3.50 -15.89
N ALA A 174 -25.81 4.43 -14.99
CA ALA A 174 -26.11 5.82 -15.31
C ALA A 174 -24.95 6.79 -14.98
N GLY A 175 -23.78 6.26 -14.61
CA GLY A 175 -22.63 7.01 -14.12
C GLY A 175 -22.47 6.90 -12.59
N PHE A 176 -21.64 7.74 -11.99
CA PHE A 176 -21.43 7.73 -10.56
C PHE A 176 -22.61 8.29 -9.79
N ALA A 177 -23.07 7.56 -8.78
CA ALA A 177 -24.16 7.94 -7.90
C ALA A 177 -23.99 7.34 -6.50
N ILE A 178 -24.62 7.94 -5.49
CA ILE A 178 -24.68 7.37 -4.15
C ILE A 178 -25.56 6.12 -4.19
N PRO A 179 -25.03 4.93 -3.85
CA PRO A 179 -25.79 3.70 -3.88
C PRO A 179 -26.93 3.68 -2.85
N ASN A 180 -27.95 2.84 -3.08
CA ASN A 180 -28.91 2.53 -2.05
C ASN A 180 -28.22 1.67 -0.95
N SER A 181 -27.96 2.30 0.19
CA SER A 181 -27.28 1.65 1.33
C SER A 181 -28.05 0.45 1.91
N ALA A 182 -29.34 0.30 1.67
CA ALA A 182 -30.10 -0.87 2.11
C ALA A 182 -29.59 -2.19 1.51
N ALA A 183 -28.95 -2.13 0.34
CA ALA A 183 -28.36 -3.31 -0.31
C ALA A 183 -26.93 -3.64 0.17
N CYS A 184 -26.21 -2.63 0.73
CA CYS A 184 -24.84 -2.77 1.20
C CYS A 184 -24.54 -1.62 2.18
N ALA A 185 -24.84 -1.82 3.45
CA ALA A 185 -24.77 -0.75 4.45
C ALA A 185 -23.35 -0.25 4.71
N ASP A 186 -22.35 -1.12 4.57
CA ASP A 186 -20.94 -0.92 4.88
C ASP A 186 -20.06 -0.53 3.66
N TYR A 187 -20.70 -0.22 2.51
CA TYR A 187 -19.94 0.04 1.26
C TYR A 187 -19.01 1.26 1.33
N ASP A 188 -19.32 2.21 2.21
CA ASP A 188 -18.55 3.46 2.40
C ASP A 188 -17.79 3.49 3.74
N ASP A 189 -17.87 2.40 4.52
CA ASP A 189 -17.10 2.26 5.74
C ASP A 189 -15.62 1.98 5.42
N TRP A 190 -14.75 2.30 6.36
CA TRP A 190 -13.37 1.86 6.31
C TRP A 190 -13.34 0.34 6.15
N HIS A 191 -12.80 -0.12 5.14
CA HIS A 191 -11.65 0.25 4.31
C HIS A 191 -12.03 0.54 2.85
N TYR A 192 -13.30 0.64 2.51
CA TYR A 192 -13.80 0.97 1.17
C TYR A 192 -14.07 2.46 0.99
N GLY A 193 -14.37 3.15 2.07
CA GLY A 193 -14.66 4.58 2.12
C GLY A 193 -14.20 5.21 3.43
N LEU A 194 -14.72 6.38 3.75
CA LEU A 194 -14.27 7.21 4.86
C LEU A 194 -15.20 7.18 6.08
N GLN A 195 -16.22 6.33 6.10
CA GLN A 195 -17.02 6.12 7.30
C GLN A 195 -16.34 5.11 8.23
N ASP A 196 -16.70 5.08 9.49
CA ASP A 196 -16.22 4.14 10.52
C ASP A 196 -14.69 3.88 10.49
N LEU A 197 -13.90 4.96 10.48
CA LEU A 197 -12.44 4.89 10.41
C LEU A 197 -11.84 4.11 11.59
N ASN A 198 -10.79 3.34 11.34
CA ASN A 198 -10.04 2.63 12.38
C ASN A 198 -9.16 3.58 13.23
N ASN A 199 -8.55 3.04 14.30
CA ASN A 199 -7.72 3.81 15.23
C ASN A 199 -6.57 4.60 14.56
N TYR A 200 -5.94 4.06 13.51
CA TYR A 200 -4.87 4.76 12.81
C TYR A 200 -5.41 5.91 11.94
N ALA A 201 -6.44 5.63 11.18
CA ALA A 201 -7.04 6.60 10.26
C ALA A 201 -7.77 7.74 10.99
N THR A 202 -8.35 7.49 12.18
CA THR A 202 -8.99 8.55 12.99
C THR A 202 -8.03 9.61 13.51
N ALA A 203 -6.71 9.34 13.52
CA ALA A 203 -5.70 10.36 13.82
C ALA A 203 -5.56 11.41 12.69
N VAL A 204 -6.19 11.15 11.54
CA VAL A 204 -6.25 12.04 10.38
C VAL A 204 -7.73 12.35 10.11
N SER A 205 -8.10 13.60 9.90
CA SER A 205 -9.49 13.94 9.57
C SER A 205 -9.87 13.37 8.19
N ARG A 206 -11.17 13.10 7.97
CA ARG A 206 -11.67 12.64 6.66
C ARG A 206 -11.27 13.58 5.53
N ASP A 207 -11.39 14.89 5.75
CA ASP A 207 -11.00 15.91 4.77
C ASP A 207 -9.49 15.86 4.48
N SER A 208 -8.66 15.65 5.51
CA SER A 208 -7.21 15.49 5.33
C SER A 208 -6.87 14.21 4.57
N ILE A 209 -7.55 13.09 4.85
CA ILE A 209 -7.39 11.84 4.10
C ILE A 209 -7.72 12.06 2.62
N LYS A 210 -8.86 12.72 2.34
CA LYS A 210 -9.23 13.08 0.97
C LYS A 210 -8.15 13.93 0.31
N VAL A 211 -7.75 15.03 0.93
CA VAL A 211 -6.73 15.95 0.37
C VAL A 211 -5.41 15.23 0.13
N GLN A 212 -4.95 14.39 1.07
CA GLN A 212 -3.72 13.63 0.93
C GLN A 212 -3.81 12.66 -0.26
N LEU A 213 -4.85 11.83 -0.30
CA LEU A 213 -4.98 10.81 -1.34
C LEU A 213 -5.14 11.45 -2.74
N VAL A 214 -5.86 12.57 -2.85
CA VAL A 214 -6.04 13.29 -4.12
C VAL A 214 -4.72 13.90 -4.63
N ARG A 215 -3.86 14.40 -3.76
CA ARG A 215 -2.65 15.16 -4.16
C ARG A 215 -1.41 14.31 -4.35
N ARG A 216 -1.31 13.15 -3.71
CA ARG A 216 -0.11 12.30 -3.69
C ARG A 216 0.15 11.63 -5.04
N ASP A 217 1.43 11.37 -5.35
CA ASP A 217 1.84 10.59 -6.53
C ASP A 217 1.45 9.12 -6.31
N VAL A 218 0.25 8.76 -6.79
CA VAL A 218 -0.30 7.39 -6.70
C VAL A 218 -0.37 6.78 -8.10
N ARG A 219 0.39 5.74 -8.33
CA ARG A 219 0.40 5.00 -9.60
C ARG A 219 -0.41 3.72 -9.46
N ILE A 220 -1.54 3.68 -10.14
CA ILE A 220 -2.43 2.52 -10.17
C ILE A 220 -1.93 1.56 -11.26
N LEU A 221 -1.06 0.63 -10.85
CA LEU A 221 -0.43 -0.34 -11.74
C LEU A 221 -1.32 -1.57 -11.88
N ILE A 222 -1.99 -1.74 -13.03
CA ILE A 222 -2.99 -2.78 -13.26
C ILE A 222 -2.67 -3.64 -14.48
N GLY A 223 -2.68 -4.95 -14.28
CA GLY A 223 -2.51 -5.91 -15.38
C GLY A 223 -3.80 -6.07 -16.18
N SER A 224 -3.75 -5.87 -17.50
CA SER A 224 -4.95 -5.90 -18.36
C SER A 224 -5.64 -7.27 -18.41
N ALA A 225 -4.96 -8.36 -18.03
CA ALA A 225 -5.51 -9.70 -17.93
C ALA A 225 -5.90 -10.10 -16.49
N ASP A 226 -5.82 -9.20 -15.49
CA ASP A 226 -6.23 -9.50 -14.11
C ASP A 226 -7.75 -9.39 -13.92
N SER A 227 -8.46 -10.26 -14.63
CA SER A 227 -9.92 -10.36 -14.68
C SER A 227 -10.48 -11.59 -13.95
N LEU A 228 -9.62 -12.39 -13.31
CA LEU A 228 -10.03 -13.60 -12.58
C LEU A 228 -10.40 -13.30 -11.14
N ASN A 229 -11.29 -14.14 -10.58
CA ASN A 229 -11.81 -13.97 -9.22
C ASN A 229 -10.98 -14.68 -8.13
N ALA A 230 -9.84 -15.30 -8.49
CA ALA A 230 -8.99 -15.97 -7.50
C ALA A 230 -8.52 -14.97 -6.43
N SER A 231 -8.82 -15.26 -5.17
CA SER A 231 -8.51 -14.40 -4.00
C SER A 231 -9.03 -12.95 -4.14
N LEU A 232 -10.08 -12.73 -4.92
CA LEU A 232 -10.75 -11.45 -5.04
C LEU A 232 -11.66 -11.23 -3.84
N ASP A 233 -11.72 -10.01 -3.32
CA ASP A 233 -12.76 -9.61 -2.39
C ASP A 233 -14.09 -9.49 -3.16
N VAL A 234 -15.08 -10.31 -2.74
CA VAL A 234 -16.41 -10.41 -3.38
C VAL A 234 -17.53 -9.94 -2.44
N THR A 235 -17.20 -9.21 -1.38
CA THR A 235 -18.19 -8.55 -0.53
C THR A 235 -18.97 -7.50 -1.31
N CYS A 236 -20.10 -7.08 -0.78
CA CYS A 236 -20.95 -6.10 -1.48
C CYS A 236 -20.20 -4.77 -1.74
N GLY A 237 -19.47 -4.25 -0.75
CA GLY A 237 -18.69 -3.02 -0.89
C GLY A 237 -17.58 -3.12 -1.94
N ALA A 238 -16.91 -4.28 -2.02
CA ALA A 238 -15.92 -4.55 -3.05
C ALA A 238 -16.54 -4.65 -4.46
N ASN A 239 -17.70 -5.29 -4.58
CA ASN A 239 -18.39 -5.46 -5.87
C ASN A 239 -18.93 -4.13 -6.42
N MET A 240 -19.19 -3.14 -5.57
CA MET A 240 -19.54 -1.79 -5.99
C MET A 240 -18.37 -1.02 -6.62
N GLN A 241 -17.14 -1.52 -6.52
CA GLN A 241 -15.97 -0.94 -7.17
C GLN A 241 -15.74 -1.51 -8.59
N GLY A 242 -16.34 -2.65 -8.93
CA GLY A 242 -16.21 -3.34 -10.20
C GLY A 242 -16.14 -4.87 -10.03
N ARG A 243 -16.20 -5.60 -11.15
CA ARG A 243 -16.31 -7.07 -11.16
C ARG A 243 -14.99 -7.79 -10.85
N HIS A 244 -13.87 -7.20 -11.23
CA HIS A 244 -12.52 -7.75 -11.08
C HIS A 244 -11.48 -6.64 -10.96
N ARG A 245 -10.23 -6.98 -10.61
CA ARG A 245 -9.18 -6.01 -10.27
C ARG A 245 -8.90 -4.99 -11.36
N PHE A 246 -8.83 -5.42 -12.62
CA PHE A 246 -8.62 -4.52 -13.75
C PHE A 246 -9.74 -3.47 -13.85
N GLU A 247 -10.99 -3.90 -13.83
CA GLU A 247 -12.13 -2.98 -13.87
C GLU A 247 -12.15 -2.03 -12.66
N ARG A 248 -11.86 -2.55 -11.45
CA ARG A 248 -11.82 -1.72 -10.22
C ARG A 248 -10.78 -0.61 -10.29
N GLY A 249 -9.61 -0.88 -10.87
CA GLY A 249 -8.59 0.14 -11.09
C GLY A 249 -9.04 1.22 -12.04
N GLN A 250 -9.60 0.82 -13.19
CA GLN A 250 -10.15 1.77 -14.18
C GLN A 250 -11.32 2.57 -13.60
N THR A 251 -12.18 1.95 -12.81
CA THR A 251 -13.31 2.63 -12.16
C THR A 251 -12.83 3.66 -11.15
N LEU A 252 -11.77 3.36 -10.39
CA LEU A 252 -11.17 4.35 -9.48
C LEU A 252 -10.66 5.57 -10.25
N ILE A 253 -9.92 5.38 -11.33
CA ILE A 253 -9.41 6.51 -12.13
C ILE A 253 -10.56 7.35 -12.66
N ARG A 254 -11.59 6.73 -13.25
CA ARG A 254 -12.79 7.48 -13.70
C ARG A 254 -13.48 8.22 -12.56
N PHE A 255 -13.50 7.66 -11.34
CA PHE A 255 -14.03 8.33 -10.16
C PHE A 255 -13.20 9.57 -9.82
N MET A 256 -11.87 9.44 -9.79
CA MET A 256 -10.99 10.56 -9.49
C MET A 256 -11.11 11.67 -10.54
N ASP A 257 -11.13 11.33 -11.83
CA ASP A 257 -11.34 12.28 -12.93
C ASP A 257 -12.66 13.06 -12.80
N ALA A 258 -13.72 12.37 -12.36
CA ALA A 258 -15.06 12.97 -12.27
C ALA A 258 -15.23 13.91 -11.06
N PHE A 259 -14.61 13.59 -9.92
CA PHE A 259 -14.88 14.29 -8.66
C PHE A 259 -13.73 15.17 -8.15
N ASP A 260 -12.51 14.84 -8.52
CA ASP A 260 -11.30 15.55 -8.08
C ASP A 260 -10.36 15.78 -9.29
N PRO A 261 -10.77 16.51 -10.34
CA PRO A 261 -9.96 16.75 -11.53
C PRO A 261 -8.63 17.44 -11.14
N GLY A 262 -7.52 16.95 -11.67
CA GLY A 262 -6.17 17.40 -11.29
C GLY A 262 -5.57 16.63 -10.13
N HIS A 263 -6.16 15.47 -9.76
CA HIS A 263 -5.58 14.52 -8.80
C HIS A 263 -4.23 13.98 -9.26
N GLY A 264 -3.41 13.49 -8.30
CA GLY A 264 -2.10 12.91 -8.55
C GLY A 264 -2.10 11.43 -8.96
N HIS A 265 -3.29 10.80 -9.15
CA HIS A 265 -3.36 9.40 -9.55
C HIS A 265 -3.06 9.24 -11.04
N GLN A 266 -2.26 8.22 -11.36
CA GLN A 266 -1.92 7.85 -12.73
C GLN A 266 -2.32 6.40 -12.98
N GLU A 267 -3.10 6.15 -14.05
CA GLU A 267 -3.35 4.79 -14.52
C GLU A 267 -2.13 4.27 -15.27
N VAL A 268 -1.62 3.11 -14.87
CA VAL A 268 -0.51 2.42 -15.52
C VAL A 268 -0.95 1.00 -15.86
N ILE A 269 -1.36 0.79 -17.12
CA ILE A 269 -1.82 -0.53 -17.59
C ILE A 269 -0.64 -1.35 -18.06
N VAL A 270 -0.50 -2.58 -17.51
CA VAL A 270 0.50 -3.56 -17.97
C VAL A 270 -0.16 -4.54 -18.92
N PRO A 271 0.17 -4.51 -20.22
CA PRO A 271 -0.52 -5.31 -21.24
C PRO A 271 -0.32 -6.82 -21.05
N GLY A 272 -1.39 -7.59 -21.14
CA GLY A 272 -1.37 -9.06 -21.15
C GLY A 272 -1.00 -9.73 -19.83
N ILE A 273 -0.71 -8.98 -18.77
CA ILE A 273 -0.35 -9.54 -17.47
C ILE A 273 -1.58 -9.67 -16.57
N GLY A 274 -1.68 -10.84 -15.92
CA GLY A 274 -2.70 -11.14 -14.92
C GLY A 274 -2.22 -10.85 -13.50
N HIS A 275 -2.65 -11.68 -12.53
CA HIS A 275 -2.36 -11.49 -11.10
C HIS A 275 -0.97 -12.02 -10.71
N SER A 276 0.10 -11.46 -11.27
CA SER A 276 1.49 -11.88 -11.02
C SER A 276 2.37 -10.70 -10.62
N SER A 277 2.76 -10.61 -9.35
CA SER A 277 3.66 -9.55 -8.87
C SER A 277 5.02 -9.55 -9.57
N THR A 278 5.58 -10.73 -9.88
CA THR A 278 6.85 -10.84 -10.59
C THR A 278 6.77 -10.22 -11.98
N GLN A 279 5.74 -10.58 -12.75
CA GLN A 279 5.56 -10.03 -14.10
C GLN A 279 5.21 -8.53 -14.05
N MET A 280 4.37 -8.12 -13.10
CA MET A 280 4.01 -6.70 -12.92
C MET A 280 5.25 -5.83 -12.65
N TYR A 281 6.10 -6.21 -11.70
CA TYR A 281 7.28 -5.41 -11.34
C TYR A 281 8.42 -5.49 -12.37
N MET A 282 8.53 -6.61 -13.11
CA MET A 282 9.52 -6.78 -14.17
C MET A 282 9.12 -6.17 -15.51
N SER A 283 7.86 -5.79 -15.72
CA SER A 283 7.42 -5.10 -16.92
C SER A 283 8.10 -3.73 -17.07
N GLU A 284 8.09 -3.17 -18.26
CA GLU A 284 8.59 -1.81 -18.51
C GLU A 284 7.80 -0.79 -17.68
N GLU A 285 6.48 -0.91 -17.69
CA GLU A 285 5.57 -0.06 -16.94
C GLU A 285 5.79 -0.19 -15.42
N GLY A 286 6.01 -1.42 -14.92
CA GLY A 286 6.29 -1.68 -13.52
C GLY A 286 7.62 -1.07 -13.06
N ARG A 287 8.68 -1.26 -13.85
CA ARG A 287 9.98 -0.64 -13.58
C ARG A 287 9.90 0.89 -13.63
N SER A 288 9.22 1.44 -14.63
CA SER A 288 9.00 2.88 -14.72
C SER A 288 8.18 3.41 -13.53
N ALA A 289 7.15 2.69 -13.10
CA ALA A 289 6.36 3.08 -11.94
C ALA A 289 7.19 3.09 -10.63
N LEU A 290 8.05 2.08 -10.44
CA LEU A 290 8.85 1.93 -9.22
C LEU A 290 10.04 2.88 -9.16
N PHE A 291 10.76 3.08 -10.27
CA PHE A 291 12.08 3.72 -10.31
C PHE A 291 12.15 4.94 -11.24
N GLY A 292 11.19 5.13 -12.14
CA GLY A 292 11.19 6.26 -13.07
C GLY A 292 11.06 7.60 -12.34
N SER A 293 11.57 8.65 -12.95
CA SER A 293 11.47 10.05 -12.49
C SER A 293 10.06 10.61 -12.67
#